data_8a886d98f9c74b30881c156221404812
#
_entry.id   8a886d98f9c74b30881c156221404812
#
_cell.length_a   1.000
_cell.length_b   1.000
_cell.length_c   1.000
_cell.angle_alpha   90.00
_cell.angle_beta   90.00
_cell.angle_gamma   90.00
#
_symmetry.space_group_name_H-M   'P 1'
#
loop_
_entity.id
_entity.type
_entity.pdbx_description
1 polymer ?
#
loop_
_entity_poly.entity_id
_entity_poly.type
_entity_poly.pdbx_seq_one_letter_code
_entity_poly.pdbx_strand_id
1 'polypeptide(L)'
;MKQQVKQVPYGVSDFATVMSQNLYYVDKTMFLPELEKQPRNLFFVRPRRFGKSLFLSMLYSYYDCNQKESFEKLFGSLWIGQHPTSLQGIYQVLFLDFSQITGKIEVLEERFNAYLCIKLDSFAEQYAAYYGDTKVQEIKTKTQYADKMQIIFDVAKVNHFQLYLIIDEYDNFTNVVLNEHGEKVYHAITHADGFYRDVFKKFKGNFERIFMMGVSPVTLDDVTSGYNVGWNISVKPEFDEMLGFSTKDVVEMFTYYKEMGSIPADRDVEAIVNDMKPWYDNYCFAEEALNKSVRMFNCDMVLYYLRNYMDYGRSPRQMIDPNTKTDYGKMKKLLQFDKLDGERKGIIRKIAEEGQIVAQLEEQFSAYQIPKAEIFPSLLFYYGMLTIKGTRGSKLILGIPNNNVRKQYYGYLEEEYQAKSYVDTNRLTDYYYDMAYEGVWEEGLRFMADAYAKVSSVRDGIESERNLQGFFMAYLNLNDYYITAPELELNHGYCDFFLLPDYTHYASQHSYILELKVLSRKEFDEELKDVLKEDGSPMKKSEKQWLDAVEQIRRYADAPRVEALRQGTTLHKIIMQFKGWELARIEEIE
;
A
#
# COMPACT_ATOMS: atom_id res chain seq x y z
N MET A 1 20.55 -34.41 -15.89
CA MET A 1 19.09 -34.15 -15.90
C MET A 1 18.89 -32.65 -16.01
N LYS A 2 18.06 -32.14 -16.93
CA LYS A 2 17.70 -30.71 -16.94
C LYS A 2 16.98 -30.42 -15.63
N GLN A 3 17.48 -29.49 -14.86
CA GLN A 3 16.82 -29.04 -13.63
C GLN A 3 15.42 -28.53 -14.01
N GLN A 4 14.38 -29.02 -13.35
CA GLN A 4 13.01 -28.58 -13.62
C GLN A 4 12.86 -27.13 -13.16
N VAL A 5 12.36 -26.26 -14.05
CA VAL A 5 12.12 -24.85 -13.74
C VAL A 5 11.10 -24.74 -12.60
N LYS A 6 11.40 -23.95 -11.59
CA LYS A 6 10.45 -23.64 -10.51
C LYS A 6 9.30 -22.80 -11.07
N GLN A 7 8.07 -23.12 -10.67
CA GLN A 7 6.92 -22.33 -11.07
C GLN A 7 6.81 -21.05 -10.22
N VAL A 8 6.18 -20.02 -10.78
CA VAL A 8 5.92 -18.76 -10.07
C VAL A 8 4.81 -18.98 -9.03
N PRO A 9 5.02 -18.65 -7.74
CA PRO A 9 4.06 -18.92 -6.66
C PRO A 9 2.91 -17.88 -6.58
N TYR A 10 2.41 -17.43 -7.72
CA TYR A 10 1.35 -16.42 -7.76
C TYR A 10 0.04 -16.97 -7.17
N GLY A 11 -0.47 -16.29 -6.12
CA GLY A 11 -1.71 -16.69 -5.44
C GLY A 11 -1.57 -17.89 -4.48
N VAL A 12 -0.35 -18.36 -4.19
CA VAL A 12 -0.11 -19.46 -3.26
C VAL A 12 0.35 -18.93 -1.90
N SER A 13 -0.38 -19.26 -0.84
CA SER A 13 -0.13 -18.81 0.54
C SER A 13 0.24 -19.94 1.52
N ASP A 14 0.34 -21.18 1.04
CA ASP A 14 0.72 -22.33 1.85
C ASP A 14 2.18 -22.73 1.58
N PHE A 15 3.02 -22.65 2.62
CA PHE A 15 4.45 -22.90 2.53
C PHE A 15 4.77 -24.36 2.15
N ALA A 16 4.07 -25.31 2.73
CA ALA A 16 4.32 -26.72 2.43
C ALA A 16 4.00 -27.04 0.97
N THR A 17 2.96 -26.41 0.42
CA THR A 17 2.64 -26.46 -1.02
C THR A 17 3.74 -25.84 -1.87
N VAL A 18 4.24 -24.65 -1.51
CA VAL A 18 5.33 -23.99 -2.23
C VAL A 18 6.56 -24.89 -2.34
N MET A 19 6.97 -25.49 -1.22
CA MET A 19 8.16 -26.35 -1.17
C MET A 19 7.94 -27.70 -1.85
N SER A 20 6.78 -28.34 -1.66
CA SER A 20 6.49 -29.66 -2.20
C SER A 20 6.24 -29.67 -3.71
N GLN A 21 5.69 -28.59 -4.26
CA GLN A 21 5.41 -28.43 -5.69
C GLN A 21 6.57 -27.76 -6.45
N ASN A 22 7.71 -27.56 -5.81
CA ASN A 22 8.87 -26.91 -6.42
C ASN A 22 8.56 -25.52 -6.99
N LEU A 23 7.84 -24.69 -6.22
CA LEU A 23 7.63 -23.30 -6.58
C LEU A 23 8.84 -22.43 -6.15
N TYR A 24 8.99 -21.26 -6.74
CA TYR A 24 10.05 -20.34 -6.35
C TYR A 24 9.76 -19.74 -4.98
N TYR A 25 10.68 -19.85 -4.04
CA TYR A 25 10.54 -19.29 -2.69
C TYR A 25 11.66 -18.31 -2.40
N VAL A 26 11.31 -17.09 -1.99
CA VAL A 26 12.27 -16.12 -1.44
C VAL A 26 12.45 -16.43 0.04
N ASP A 27 13.64 -16.85 0.42
CA ASP A 27 13.92 -17.31 1.77
C ASP A 27 13.90 -16.14 2.77
N LYS A 28 12.97 -16.20 3.72
CA LYS A 28 12.84 -15.27 4.85
C LYS A 28 13.00 -15.99 6.20
N THR A 29 13.50 -17.21 6.19
CA THR A 29 13.62 -18.03 7.40
C THR A 29 14.70 -17.55 8.36
N MET A 30 15.63 -16.70 7.90
CA MET A 30 16.64 -16.06 8.76
C MET A 30 16.04 -15.16 9.83
N PHE A 31 14.79 -14.75 9.70
CA PHE A 31 14.10 -13.96 10.74
C PHE A 31 13.57 -14.78 11.91
N LEU A 32 13.52 -16.12 11.83
CA LEU A 32 13.03 -16.98 12.90
C LEU A 32 13.80 -16.80 14.22
N PRO A 33 15.14 -16.87 14.24
CA PRO A 33 15.89 -16.65 15.48
C PRO A 33 15.70 -15.25 16.07
N GLU A 34 15.50 -14.23 15.21
CA GLU A 34 15.25 -12.87 15.68
C GLU A 34 13.86 -12.71 16.31
N LEU A 35 12.83 -13.41 15.76
CA LEU A 35 11.51 -13.49 16.36
C LEU A 35 11.53 -14.21 17.72
N GLU A 36 12.34 -15.25 17.85
CA GLU A 36 12.46 -16.02 19.10
C GLU A 36 13.07 -15.20 20.26
N LYS A 37 13.91 -14.19 19.94
CA LYS A 37 14.48 -13.27 20.93
C LYS A 37 13.47 -12.23 21.44
N GLN A 38 12.38 -12.02 20.72
CA GLN A 38 11.36 -11.05 21.11
C GLN A 38 10.47 -11.58 22.24
N PRO A 39 9.66 -10.71 22.88
CA PRO A 39 8.63 -11.15 23.84
C PRO A 39 7.71 -12.24 23.28
N ARG A 40 7.10 -13.02 24.16
CA ARG A 40 6.31 -14.21 23.77
C ARG A 40 5.08 -13.89 22.92
N ASN A 41 4.47 -12.75 23.14
CA ASN A 41 3.27 -12.31 22.45
C ASN A 41 3.64 -11.16 21.49
N LEU A 42 3.51 -11.41 20.21
CA LEU A 42 3.89 -10.48 19.16
C LEU A 42 2.73 -10.19 18.21
N PHE A 43 2.68 -8.98 17.69
CA PHE A 43 1.94 -8.72 16.48
C PHE A 43 2.79 -7.95 15.46
N PHE A 44 2.48 -8.23 14.19
CA PHE A 44 3.18 -7.67 13.06
C PHE A 44 2.19 -7.29 11.97
N VAL A 45 2.24 -6.06 11.53
CA VAL A 45 1.37 -5.56 10.46
C VAL A 45 2.17 -5.14 9.24
N ARG A 46 1.64 -5.48 8.08
CA ARG A 46 2.14 -5.05 6.77
C ARG A 46 0.95 -4.84 5.84
N PRO A 47 1.10 -4.02 4.83
CA PRO A 47 0.08 -3.88 3.80
C PRO A 47 -0.32 -5.23 3.21
N ARG A 48 -1.44 -5.28 2.54
CA ARG A 48 -1.85 -6.50 1.82
C ARG A 48 -0.81 -6.88 0.78
N ARG A 49 -0.72 -8.20 0.49
CA ARG A 49 0.10 -8.77 -0.60
C ARG A 49 1.61 -8.65 -0.39
N PHE A 50 2.04 -8.52 0.87
CA PHE A 50 3.45 -8.59 1.28
C PHE A 50 3.89 -9.99 1.71
N GLY A 51 3.06 -11.04 1.52
CA GLY A 51 3.42 -12.43 1.85
C GLY A 51 3.10 -12.85 3.30
N LYS A 52 2.18 -12.15 4.01
CA LYS A 52 1.82 -12.44 5.42
C LYS A 52 1.40 -13.88 5.66
N SER A 53 0.38 -14.36 4.95
CA SER A 53 -0.18 -15.71 5.14
C SER A 53 0.83 -16.80 4.80
N LEU A 54 1.67 -16.59 3.77
CA LEU A 54 2.76 -17.51 3.43
C LEU A 54 3.79 -17.61 4.56
N PHE A 55 4.15 -16.50 5.17
CA PHE A 55 5.08 -16.45 6.30
C PHE A 55 4.49 -17.14 7.53
N LEU A 56 3.20 -16.92 7.83
CA LEU A 56 2.53 -17.63 8.93
C LEU A 56 2.45 -19.14 8.69
N SER A 57 2.19 -19.56 7.46
CA SER A 57 2.22 -20.99 7.07
C SER A 57 3.63 -21.59 7.23
N MET A 58 4.68 -20.80 6.95
CA MET A 58 6.07 -21.19 7.19
C MET A 58 6.35 -21.34 8.71
N LEU A 59 5.89 -20.38 9.54
CA LEU A 59 6.00 -20.49 11.01
C LEU A 59 5.29 -21.74 11.52
N TYR A 60 4.07 -22.00 11.05
CA TYR A 60 3.32 -23.21 11.38
C TYR A 60 4.14 -24.47 11.07
N SER A 61 4.65 -24.58 9.84
CA SER A 61 5.43 -25.73 9.41
C SER A 61 6.74 -25.91 10.18
N TYR A 62 7.34 -24.82 10.67
CA TYR A 62 8.60 -24.86 11.42
C TYR A 62 8.40 -25.28 12.88
N TYR A 63 7.37 -24.74 13.54
CA TYR A 63 7.19 -24.92 14.98
C TYR A 63 6.33 -26.11 15.38
N ASP A 64 5.47 -26.62 14.46
CA ASP A 64 4.56 -27.73 14.76
C ASP A 64 5.31 -29.04 14.99
N CYS A 65 5.06 -29.67 16.16
CA CYS A 65 5.67 -30.92 16.53
C CYS A 65 5.31 -32.07 15.58
N ASN A 66 4.16 -32.04 14.92
CA ASN A 66 3.76 -33.03 13.92
C ASN A 66 4.48 -32.86 12.58
N GLN A 67 5.12 -31.70 12.33
CA GLN A 67 5.90 -31.43 11.12
C GLN A 67 7.39 -31.75 11.28
N LYS A 68 7.82 -32.23 12.44
CA LYS A 68 9.23 -32.47 12.77
C LYS A 68 9.94 -33.38 11.78
N GLU A 69 9.27 -34.44 11.32
CA GLU A 69 9.82 -35.38 10.35
C GLU A 69 9.91 -34.79 8.93
N SER A 70 9.11 -33.77 8.64
CA SER A 70 9.11 -33.06 7.34
C SER A 70 10.17 -31.95 7.27
N PHE A 71 10.89 -31.68 8.36
CA PHE A 71 11.81 -30.54 8.47
C PHE A 71 12.85 -30.52 7.35
N GLU A 72 13.57 -31.60 7.13
CA GLU A 72 14.60 -31.69 6.09
C GLU A 72 14.02 -31.44 4.69
N LYS A 73 12.84 -32.02 4.42
CA LYS A 73 12.16 -31.85 3.13
C LYS A 73 11.71 -30.41 2.88
N LEU A 74 11.21 -29.72 3.91
CA LEU A 74 10.63 -28.39 3.78
C LEU A 74 11.69 -27.27 3.93
N PHE A 75 12.67 -27.47 4.80
CA PHE A 75 13.61 -26.42 5.21
C PHE A 75 15.07 -26.72 4.86
N GLY A 76 15.44 -27.96 4.50
CA GLY A 76 16.83 -28.36 4.33
C GLY A 76 17.63 -27.50 3.34
N SER A 77 16.99 -26.95 2.30
CA SER A 77 17.61 -26.04 1.33
C SER A 77 17.57 -24.55 1.73
N LEU A 78 16.91 -24.21 2.83
CA LEU A 78 16.73 -22.85 3.31
C LEU A 78 17.76 -22.49 4.39
N TRP A 79 17.89 -21.21 4.69
CA TRP A 79 18.83 -20.73 5.69
C TRP A 79 18.62 -21.39 7.06
N ILE A 80 17.37 -21.50 7.51
CA ILE A 80 17.02 -22.12 8.80
C ILE A 80 17.29 -23.62 8.83
N GLY A 81 17.27 -24.29 7.68
CA GLY A 81 17.63 -25.69 7.56
C GLY A 81 19.08 -25.96 7.94
N GLN A 82 19.96 -24.98 7.67
CA GLN A 82 21.37 -25.02 8.05
C GLN A 82 21.65 -24.45 9.45
N HIS A 83 20.67 -23.70 10.02
CA HIS A 83 20.80 -23.00 11.30
C HIS A 83 19.53 -23.23 12.17
N PRO A 84 19.11 -24.49 12.43
CA PRO A 84 17.89 -24.74 13.18
C PRO A 84 18.00 -24.25 14.62
N THR A 85 16.88 -23.73 15.14
CA THR A 85 16.81 -23.31 16.55
C THR A 85 16.37 -24.47 17.45
N SER A 86 16.54 -24.29 18.76
CA SER A 86 16.06 -25.26 19.74
C SER A 86 14.54 -25.36 19.83
N LEU A 87 13.80 -24.43 19.20
CA LEU A 87 12.34 -24.39 19.22
C LEU A 87 11.69 -25.07 18.00
N GLN A 88 12.49 -25.63 17.07
CA GLN A 88 11.98 -26.34 15.91
C GLN A 88 11.18 -27.58 16.31
N GLY A 89 9.94 -27.68 15.82
CA GLY A 89 9.10 -28.87 16.00
C GLY A 89 8.74 -29.19 17.47
N ILE A 90 8.59 -28.14 18.32
CA ILE A 90 8.30 -28.33 19.76
C ILE A 90 6.83 -28.08 20.11
N TYR A 91 6.16 -27.21 19.38
CA TYR A 91 4.86 -26.70 19.78
C TYR A 91 3.70 -27.49 19.17
N GLN A 92 2.60 -27.57 19.91
CA GLN A 92 1.29 -27.82 19.33
C GLN A 92 0.74 -26.47 18.86
N VAL A 93 0.54 -26.31 17.56
CA VAL A 93 0.21 -25.02 16.96
C VAL A 93 -1.28 -24.91 16.65
N LEU A 94 -1.95 -23.92 17.25
CA LEU A 94 -3.30 -23.53 16.87
C LEU A 94 -3.23 -22.39 15.86
N PHE A 95 -3.70 -22.64 14.64
CA PHE A 95 -3.73 -21.64 13.56
C PHE A 95 -5.16 -21.14 13.34
N LEU A 96 -5.36 -19.82 13.50
CA LEU A 96 -6.64 -19.14 13.29
C LEU A 96 -6.51 -18.14 12.15
N ASP A 97 -7.53 -18.06 11.30
CA ASP A 97 -7.66 -17.07 10.25
C ASP A 97 -9.01 -16.34 10.43
N PHE A 98 -8.96 -15.11 10.92
CA PHE A 98 -10.17 -14.36 11.22
C PHE A 98 -10.85 -13.76 9.99
N SER A 99 -10.25 -13.86 8.80
CA SER A 99 -10.92 -13.49 7.55
C SER A 99 -12.13 -14.39 7.24
N GLN A 100 -12.14 -15.59 7.81
CA GLN A 100 -13.21 -16.58 7.60
C GLN A 100 -14.48 -16.29 8.41
N ILE A 101 -14.41 -15.33 9.36
CA ILE A 101 -15.56 -14.97 10.20
C ILE A 101 -16.31 -13.82 9.55
N THR A 102 -17.44 -14.14 8.92
CA THR A 102 -18.29 -13.18 8.21
C THR A 102 -19.74 -13.31 8.65
N GLY A 103 -20.52 -12.25 8.53
CA GLY A 103 -21.96 -12.27 8.77
C GLY A 103 -22.49 -11.00 9.37
N LYS A 104 -23.82 -10.95 9.52
CA LYS A 104 -24.50 -9.84 10.18
C LYS A 104 -24.13 -9.81 11.66
N ILE A 105 -24.19 -8.62 12.26
CA ILE A 105 -23.78 -8.38 13.64
C ILE A 105 -24.53 -9.25 14.65
N GLU A 106 -25.83 -9.48 14.41
CA GLU A 106 -26.72 -10.20 15.31
C GLU A 106 -26.32 -11.67 15.52
N VAL A 107 -25.60 -12.24 14.55
CA VAL A 107 -25.14 -13.66 14.57
C VAL A 107 -23.62 -13.79 14.64
N LEU A 108 -22.92 -12.68 14.79
CA LEU A 108 -21.46 -12.64 14.66
C LEU A 108 -20.76 -13.38 15.81
N GLU A 109 -21.27 -13.21 17.05
CA GLU A 109 -20.77 -13.92 18.22
C GLU A 109 -20.98 -15.44 18.08
N GLU A 110 -22.16 -15.87 17.63
CA GLU A 110 -22.47 -17.27 17.36
C GLU A 110 -21.54 -17.86 16.29
N ARG A 111 -21.32 -17.13 15.20
CA ARG A 111 -20.40 -17.56 14.14
C ARG A 111 -18.96 -17.61 14.62
N PHE A 112 -18.56 -16.67 15.45
CA PHE A 112 -17.23 -16.66 16.05
C PHE A 112 -17.03 -17.89 16.96
N ASN A 113 -18.03 -18.18 17.82
CA ASN A 113 -18.01 -19.40 18.64
C ASN A 113 -17.95 -20.67 17.78
N ALA A 114 -18.79 -20.76 16.75
CA ALA A 114 -18.81 -21.93 15.85
C ALA A 114 -17.46 -22.11 15.14
N TYR A 115 -16.89 -21.01 14.62
CA TYR A 115 -15.56 -21.05 13.99
C TYR A 115 -14.48 -21.56 14.94
N LEU A 116 -14.40 -21.01 16.16
CA LEU A 116 -13.42 -21.46 17.15
C LEU A 116 -13.67 -22.92 17.57
N CYS A 117 -14.91 -23.34 17.76
CA CYS A 117 -15.22 -24.74 18.06
C CYS A 117 -14.69 -25.69 16.97
N ILE A 118 -14.91 -25.37 15.68
CA ILE A 118 -14.40 -26.18 14.56
C ILE A 118 -12.86 -26.23 14.59
N LYS A 119 -12.19 -25.10 14.82
CA LYS A 119 -10.72 -25.07 14.87
C LYS A 119 -10.15 -25.85 16.06
N LEU A 120 -10.81 -25.77 17.22
CA LEU A 120 -10.41 -26.53 18.42
C LEU A 120 -10.67 -28.03 18.28
N ASP A 121 -11.75 -28.42 17.61
CA ASP A 121 -12.00 -29.84 17.29
C ASP A 121 -10.93 -30.39 16.34
N SER A 122 -10.61 -29.63 15.29
CA SER A 122 -9.52 -29.99 14.35
C SER A 122 -8.16 -30.07 15.07
N PHE A 123 -7.88 -29.13 15.98
CA PHE A 123 -6.68 -29.16 16.81
C PHE A 123 -6.61 -30.41 17.66
N ALA A 124 -7.69 -30.78 18.37
CA ALA A 124 -7.74 -31.98 19.19
C ALA A 124 -7.53 -33.26 18.37
N GLU A 125 -8.10 -33.33 17.15
CA GLU A 125 -7.89 -34.45 16.23
C GLU A 125 -6.45 -34.51 15.72
N GLN A 126 -5.87 -33.38 15.34
CA GLN A 126 -4.49 -33.28 14.86
C GLN A 126 -3.47 -33.79 15.89
N TYR A 127 -3.74 -33.51 17.16
CA TYR A 127 -2.88 -33.91 18.26
C TYR A 127 -3.45 -35.10 19.09
N ALA A 128 -4.32 -35.91 18.50
CA ALA A 128 -4.97 -37.03 19.18
C ALA A 128 -3.97 -37.99 19.86
N ALA A 129 -2.80 -38.22 19.28
CA ALA A 129 -1.73 -39.02 19.87
C ALA A 129 -1.23 -38.50 21.23
N TYR A 130 -1.37 -37.18 21.47
CA TYR A 130 -0.96 -36.53 22.73
C TYR A 130 -2.11 -36.45 23.74
N TYR A 131 -3.36 -36.31 23.26
CA TYR A 131 -4.55 -36.12 24.12
C TYR A 131 -5.24 -37.45 24.47
N GLY A 132 -5.15 -38.44 23.60
CA GLY A 132 -5.90 -39.67 23.68
C GLY A 132 -7.37 -39.53 23.30
N ASP A 133 -7.96 -40.61 22.80
CA ASP A 133 -9.33 -40.63 22.24
C ASP A 133 -10.39 -40.10 23.22
N THR A 134 -10.28 -40.44 24.51
CA THR A 134 -11.24 -39.99 25.53
C THR A 134 -11.27 -38.47 25.66
N LYS A 135 -10.11 -37.80 25.69
CA LYS A 135 -10.04 -36.35 25.80
C LYS A 135 -10.44 -35.67 24.51
N VAL A 136 -10.07 -36.20 23.34
CA VAL A 136 -10.54 -35.73 22.04
C VAL A 136 -12.07 -35.74 21.98
N GLN A 137 -12.72 -36.85 22.40
CA GLN A 137 -14.18 -36.93 22.43
C GLN A 137 -14.78 -35.94 23.44
N GLU A 138 -14.19 -35.81 24.63
CA GLU A 138 -14.63 -34.83 25.62
C GLU A 138 -14.62 -33.41 25.05
N ILE A 139 -13.55 -32.99 24.35
CA ILE A 139 -13.45 -31.69 23.67
C ILE A 139 -14.54 -31.54 22.61
N LYS A 140 -14.74 -32.53 21.75
CA LYS A 140 -15.73 -32.50 20.65
C LYS A 140 -17.17 -32.38 21.14
N THR A 141 -17.51 -32.91 22.31
CA THR A 141 -18.86 -32.83 22.88
C THR A 141 -19.24 -31.44 23.42
N LYS A 142 -18.26 -30.58 23.69
CA LYS A 142 -18.53 -29.20 24.15
C LYS A 142 -19.04 -28.34 22.99
N THR A 143 -19.97 -27.41 23.31
CA THR A 143 -20.59 -26.49 22.33
C THR A 143 -20.04 -25.06 22.42
N GLN A 144 -19.28 -24.78 23.48
CA GLN A 144 -18.66 -23.48 23.68
C GLN A 144 -17.13 -23.58 23.51
N TYR A 145 -16.55 -22.66 22.75
CA TYR A 145 -15.10 -22.63 22.53
C TYR A 145 -14.33 -22.51 23.86
N ALA A 146 -14.89 -21.79 24.83
CA ALA A 146 -14.27 -21.58 26.15
C ALA A 146 -14.06 -22.90 26.90
N ASP A 147 -15.05 -23.80 26.88
CA ASP A 147 -14.96 -25.10 27.51
C ASP A 147 -13.96 -26.01 26.81
N LYS A 148 -13.96 -26.02 25.47
CA LYS A 148 -12.97 -26.74 24.66
C LYS A 148 -11.55 -26.29 24.98
N MET A 149 -11.32 -24.99 24.99
CA MET A 149 -10.01 -24.40 25.31
C MET A 149 -9.56 -24.78 26.72
N GLN A 150 -10.46 -24.73 27.70
CA GLN A 150 -10.12 -25.10 29.10
C GLN A 150 -9.60 -26.52 29.18
N ILE A 151 -10.25 -27.47 28.51
CA ILE A 151 -9.79 -28.88 28.49
C ILE A 151 -8.40 -28.98 27.83
N ILE A 152 -8.21 -28.29 26.70
CA ILE A 152 -6.91 -28.28 25.99
C ILE A 152 -5.80 -27.73 26.88
N PHE A 153 -6.05 -26.63 27.57
CA PHE A 153 -5.06 -25.99 28.46
C PHE A 153 -4.74 -26.85 29.68
N ASP A 154 -5.76 -27.48 30.28
CA ASP A 154 -5.57 -28.38 31.44
C ASP A 154 -4.72 -29.59 31.04
N VAL A 155 -5.01 -30.22 29.90
CA VAL A 155 -4.22 -31.33 29.38
C VAL A 155 -2.78 -30.90 29.06
N ALA A 156 -2.62 -29.78 28.38
CA ALA A 156 -1.30 -29.24 28.04
C ALA A 156 -0.48 -28.93 29.30
N LYS A 157 -1.09 -28.35 30.31
CA LYS A 157 -0.44 -28.00 31.58
C LYS A 157 0.01 -29.27 32.35
N VAL A 158 -0.85 -30.27 32.43
CA VAL A 158 -0.54 -31.53 33.13
C VAL A 158 0.59 -32.30 32.44
N ASN A 159 0.62 -32.30 31.11
CA ASN A 159 1.59 -33.05 30.32
C ASN A 159 2.79 -32.20 29.86
N HIS A 160 2.86 -30.92 30.27
CA HIS A 160 3.92 -29.97 29.89
C HIS A 160 4.04 -29.75 28.37
N PHE A 161 2.92 -29.82 27.63
CA PHE A 161 2.89 -29.51 26.23
C PHE A 161 3.00 -28.00 26.03
N GLN A 162 3.79 -27.59 25.05
CA GLN A 162 3.95 -26.16 24.69
C GLN A 162 2.97 -25.80 23.57
N LEU A 163 2.16 -24.78 23.80
CA LEU A 163 1.15 -24.32 22.86
C LEU A 163 1.61 -23.03 22.18
N TYR A 164 1.45 -22.96 20.87
CA TYR A 164 1.70 -21.75 20.09
C TYR A 164 0.43 -21.35 19.34
N LEU A 165 0.01 -20.10 19.50
CA LEU A 165 -1.12 -19.53 18.79
C LEU A 165 -0.64 -18.64 17.64
N ILE A 166 -1.07 -18.95 16.42
CA ILE A 166 -0.85 -18.12 15.22
C ILE A 166 -2.19 -17.60 14.74
N ILE A 167 -2.30 -16.29 14.55
CA ILE A 167 -3.53 -15.65 14.05
C ILE A 167 -3.22 -14.83 12.80
N ASP A 168 -3.87 -15.18 11.69
CA ASP A 168 -3.89 -14.35 10.48
C ASP A 168 -5.11 -13.42 10.48
N GLU A 169 -4.93 -12.22 9.90
CA GLU A 169 -5.94 -11.18 9.77
C GLU A 169 -6.69 -10.86 11.08
N TYR A 170 -5.94 -10.75 12.20
CA TYR A 170 -6.52 -10.50 13.53
C TYR A 170 -7.37 -9.22 13.59
N ASP A 171 -7.08 -8.25 12.75
CA ASP A 171 -7.77 -6.96 12.67
C ASP A 171 -8.93 -6.95 11.66
N ASN A 172 -9.08 -7.98 10.83
CA ASN A 172 -10.12 -8.02 9.78
C ASN A 172 -11.53 -7.95 10.38
N PHE A 173 -11.76 -8.73 11.41
CA PHE A 173 -13.03 -8.74 12.12
C PHE A 173 -13.41 -7.37 12.68
N THR A 174 -12.48 -6.71 13.38
CA THR A 174 -12.69 -5.37 13.94
C THR A 174 -12.88 -4.32 12.85
N ASN A 175 -12.14 -4.42 11.77
CA ASN A 175 -12.27 -3.54 10.62
C ASN A 175 -13.63 -3.68 9.91
N VAL A 176 -14.12 -4.92 9.74
CA VAL A 176 -15.44 -5.17 9.14
C VAL A 176 -16.55 -4.59 10.02
N VAL A 177 -16.51 -4.88 11.33
CA VAL A 177 -17.53 -4.38 12.27
C VAL A 177 -17.55 -2.86 12.31
N LEU A 178 -16.39 -2.24 12.39
CA LEU A 178 -16.29 -0.79 12.42
C LEU A 178 -16.81 -0.15 11.11
N ASN A 179 -16.45 -0.74 9.96
CA ASN A 179 -16.83 -0.23 8.65
C ASN A 179 -18.31 -0.40 8.32
N GLU A 180 -18.92 -1.51 8.72
CA GLU A 180 -20.28 -1.86 8.32
C GLU A 180 -21.33 -1.44 9.35
N HIS A 181 -20.97 -1.42 10.63
CA HIS A 181 -21.91 -1.27 11.74
C HIS A 181 -21.62 -0.05 12.64
N GLY A 182 -20.47 0.58 12.46
CA GLY A 182 -20.09 1.80 13.15
C GLY A 182 -19.58 1.60 14.59
N GLU A 183 -19.23 2.72 15.19
CA GLU A 183 -18.49 2.80 16.45
C GLU A 183 -19.20 2.16 17.65
N LYS A 184 -20.52 2.36 17.79
CA LYS A 184 -21.29 1.82 18.91
C LYS A 184 -21.29 0.30 18.97
N VAL A 185 -21.40 -0.34 17.81
CA VAL A 185 -21.40 -1.79 17.70
C VAL A 185 -20.00 -2.35 17.93
N TYR A 186 -18.99 -1.67 17.40
CA TYR A 186 -17.59 -2.01 17.65
C TYR A 186 -17.31 -2.02 19.18
N HIS A 187 -17.77 -0.98 19.91
CA HIS A 187 -17.64 -0.93 21.37
C HIS A 187 -18.28 -2.11 22.07
N ALA A 188 -19.49 -2.50 21.65
CA ALA A 188 -20.19 -3.63 22.27
C ALA A 188 -19.41 -4.95 22.16
N ILE A 189 -18.60 -5.12 21.13
CA ILE A 189 -17.82 -6.35 20.87
C ILE A 189 -16.45 -6.34 21.54
N THR A 190 -15.80 -5.17 21.61
CA THR A 190 -14.43 -5.02 22.08
C THR A 190 -14.32 -4.49 23.51
N HIS A 191 -15.36 -3.92 24.06
CA HIS A 191 -15.40 -3.37 25.42
C HIS A 191 -15.41 -4.45 26.51
N ALA A 192 -15.45 -4.05 27.78
CA ALA A 192 -15.22 -4.86 28.98
C ALA A 192 -15.91 -6.24 29.00
N ASP A 193 -17.12 -6.35 28.47
CA ASP A 193 -17.93 -7.57 28.42
C ASP A 193 -18.07 -8.15 27.00
N GLY A 194 -17.33 -7.61 26.02
CA GLY A 194 -17.39 -8.05 24.63
C GLY A 194 -16.73 -9.40 24.42
N PHE A 195 -17.35 -10.28 23.63
CA PHE A 195 -16.88 -11.64 23.39
C PHE A 195 -15.48 -11.68 22.74
N TYR A 196 -15.14 -10.71 21.89
CA TYR A 196 -13.86 -10.65 21.22
C TYR A 196 -12.72 -10.40 22.22
N ARG A 197 -12.93 -9.47 23.16
CA ARG A 197 -11.98 -9.22 24.25
C ARG A 197 -11.83 -10.44 25.17
N ASP A 198 -12.93 -11.14 25.49
CA ASP A 198 -12.91 -12.33 26.35
C ASP A 198 -12.04 -13.44 25.76
N VAL A 199 -12.12 -13.65 24.45
CA VAL A 199 -11.26 -14.64 23.74
C VAL A 199 -9.79 -14.33 23.93
N PHE A 200 -9.35 -13.09 23.69
CA PHE A 200 -7.94 -12.73 23.84
C PHE A 200 -7.46 -12.78 25.29
N LYS A 201 -8.32 -12.53 26.27
CA LYS A 201 -8.00 -12.76 27.68
C LYS A 201 -7.73 -14.25 27.96
N LYS A 202 -8.50 -15.14 27.34
CA LYS A 202 -8.30 -16.58 27.49
C LYS A 202 -7.02 -17.07 26.78
N PHE A 203 -6.64 -16.43 25.68
CA PHE A 203 -5.38 -16.75 25.01
C PHE A 203 -4.16 -16.38 25.87
N LYS A 204 -4.18 -15.22 26.52
CA LYS A 204 -3.06 -14.74 27.33
C LYS A 204 -2.80 -15.67 28.53
N GLY A 205 -1.53 -16.09 28.67
CA GLY A 205 -1.08 -16.91 29.79
C GLY A 205 -1.33 -18.41 29.64
N ASN A 206 -2.06 -18.83 28.59
CA ASN A 206 -2.30 -20.22 28.28
C ASN A 206 -1.50 -20.73 27.07
N PHE A 207 -1.11 -19.82 26.18
CA PHE A 207 -0.16 -20.13 25.12
C PHE A 207 1.24 -19.67 25.52
N GLU A 208 2.25 -20.50 25.25
CA GLU A 208 3.65 -20.15 25.48
C GLU A 208 4.10 -19.01 24.54
N ARG A 209 3.60 -19.01 23.32
CA ARG A 209 3.82 -17.96 22.34
C ARG A 209 2.54 -17.63 21.58
N ILE A 210 2.40 -16.34 21.23
CA ILE A 210 1.33 -15.85 20.34
C ILE A 210 1.99 -14.99 19.26
N PHE A 211 1.67 -15.26 18.00
CA PHE A 211 2.08 -14.42 16.87
C PHE A 211 0.86 -14.07 16.03
N MET A 212 0.61 -12.78 15.87
CA MET A 212 -0.56 -12.27 15.14
C MET A 212 -0.11 -11.42 13.97
N MET A 213 -0.74 -11.60 12.81
CA MET A 213 -0.55 -10.75 11.66
C MET A 213 -1.86 -10.10 11.21
N GLY A 214 -1.73 -8.87 10.70
CA GLY A 214 -2.83 -8.08 10.17
C GLY A 214 -2.34 -6.97 9.25
N VAL A 215 -3.23 -6.02 8.98
CA VAL A 215 -2.94 -4.83 8.17
C VAL A 215 -2.86 -3.58 9.03
N SER A 216 -3.61 -3.51 10.13
CA SER A 216 -3.72 -2.34 10.99
C SER A 216 -3.31 -2.66 12.42
N PRO A 217 -2.55 -1.80 13.11
CA PRO A 217 -2.14 -2.01 14.50
C PRO A 217 -3.26 -1.61 15.49
N VAL A 218 -4.51 -1.86 15.11
CA VAL A 218 -5.65 -1.61 16.00
C VAL A 218 -5.54 -2.54 17.18
N THR A 219 -5.42 -1.95 18.36
CA THR A 219 -5.39 -2.69 19.61
C THR A 219 -6.82 -2.89 20.13
N LEU A 220 -7.02 -4.00 20.83
CA LEU A 220 -8.27 -4.28 21.55
C LEU A 220 -8.37 -3.47 22.85
N ASP A 221 -7.47 -2.50 23.01
CA ASP A 221 -7.30 -1.74 24.22
C ASP A 221 -8.26 -0.56 24.25
N ASP A 222 -9.49 -0.85 24.67
CA ASP A 222 -10.34 0.15 25.26
C ASP A 222 -10.36 -0.06 26.77
N VAL A 223 -9.54 0.79 27.41
CA VAL A 223 -9.73 1.21 28.81
C VAL A 223 -9.37 0.23 29.94
N THR A 224 -8.48 0.71 30.77
CA THR A 224 -8.38 0.49 32.23
C THR A 224 -7.65 -0.72 32.78
N SER A 225 -6.86 -1.48 32.03
CA SER A 225 -5.99 -2.42 32.75
C SER A 225 -4.78 -2.96 31.98
N GLY A 226 -4.12 -2.14 31.17
CA GLY A 226 -2.78 -2.53 30.65
C GLY A 226 -2.78 -3.86 29.88
N TYR A 227 -3.85 -4.15 29.12
CA TYR A 227 -3.95 -5.35 28.30
C TYR A 227 -3.30 -5.12 26.94
N ASN A 228 -1.98 -5.11 26.92
CA ASN A 228 -1.24 -5.21 25.68
C ASN A 228 -1.34 -6.65 25.16
N VAL A 229 -2.11 -6.87 24.09
CA VAL A 229 -2.30 -8.21 23.50
C VAL A 229 -0.99 -8.76 22.98
N GLY A 230 -0.08 -7.89 22.53
CA GLY A 230 1.23 -8.27 22.05
C GLY A 230 2.15 -7.06 21.88
N TRP A 231 3.42 -7.34 21.72
CA TRP A 231 4.45 -6.35 21.41
C TRP A 231 4.46 -6.08 19.91
N ASN A 232 4.33 -4.80 19.51
CA ASN A 232 4.41 -4.40 18.11
C ASN A 232 5.86 -4.48 17.61
N ILE A 233 6.11 -5.28 16.60
CA ILE A 233 7.42 -5.36 15.94
C ILE A 233 7.39 -4.80 14.51
N SER A 234 6.30 -4.17 14.10
CA SER A 234 6.08 -3.73 12.72
C SER A 234 7.01 -2.62 12.27
N VAL A 235 7.38 -1.72 13.19
CA VAL A 235 8.24 -0.57 12.91
C VAL A 235 9.67 -0.74 13.44
N LYS A 236 10.03 -1.96 13.85
CA LYS A 236 11.39 -2.27 14.28
C LYS A 236 12.31 -2.52 13.09
N PRO A 237 13.52 -1.93 13.08
CA PRO A 237 14.45 -2.01 11.96
C PRO A 237 14.93 -3.43 11.64
N GLU A 238 14.91 -4.34 12.63
CA GLU A 238 15.27 -5.74 12.47
C GLU A 238 14.26 -6.51 11.60
N PHE A 239 12.99 -6.05 11.55
CA PHE A 239 11.90 -6.71 10.84
C PHE A 239 11.41 -5.92 9.62
N ASP A 240 12.11 -4.85 9.21
CA ASP A 240 11.76 -4.05 8.04
C ASP A 240 11.71 -4.92 6.78
N GLU A 241 12.67 -5.83 6.62
CA GLU A 241 12.85 -6.71 5.46
C GLU A 241 12.20 -8.12 5.61
N MET A 242 11.49 -8.37 6.72
CA MET A 242 10.92 -9.70 7.00
C MET A 242 9.85 -10.10 5.99
N LEU A 243 9.06 -9.16 5.50
CA LEU A 243 8.06 -9.36 4.45
C LEU A 243 8.28 -8.37 3.30
N GLY A 244 7.83 -8.76 2.11
CA GLY A 244 8.14 -8.06 0.87
C GLY A 244 9.40 -8.63 0.21
N PHE A 245 9.71 -8.14 -0.99
CA PHE A 245 10.94 -8.48 -1.69
C PHE A 245 11.88 -7.27 -1.71
N SER A 246 13.16 -7.48 -1.38
CA SER A 246 14.20 -6.49 -1.60
C SER A 246 14.58 -6.44 -3.09
N THR A 247 15.29 -5.40 -3.51
CA THR A 247 15.87 -5.34 -4.88
C THR A 247 16.72 -6.57 -5.16
N LYS A 248 17.49 -7.05 -4.16
CA LYS A 248 18.31 -8.24 -4.29
C LYS A 248 17.46 -9.49 -4.57
N ASP A 249 16.39 -9.69 -3.79
CA ASP A 249 15.47 -10.82 -3.97
C ASP A 249 14.86 -10.84 -5.38
N VAL A 250 14.49 -9.65 -5.90
CA VAL A 250 13.91 -9.50 -7.24
C VAL A 250 14.95 -9.79 -8.32
N VAL A 251 16.16 -9.25 -8.22
CA VAL A 251 17.26 -9.52 -9.16
C VAL A 251 17.60 -11.01 -9.19
N GLU A 252 17.73 -11.65 -8.04
CA GLU A 252 18.02 -13.09 -7.96
C GLU A 252 16.90 -13.93 -8.59
N MET A 253 15.64 -13.56 -8.35
CA MET A 253 14.47 -14.23 -8.96
C MET A 253 14.48 -14.12 -10.48
N PHE A 254 14.66 -12.93 -11.04
CA PHE A 254 14.67 -12.72 -12.49
C PHE A 254 15.89 -13.35 -13.15
N THR A 255 17.04 -13.31 -12.50
CA THR A 255 18.27 -13.99 -12.96
C THR A 255 18.04 -15.50 -13.05
N TYR A 256 17.43 -16.11 -12.01
CA TYR A 256 17.08 -17.53 -12.05
C TYR A 256 16.21 -17.88 -13.26
N TYR A 257 15.14 -17.13 -13.52
CA TYR A 257 14.25 -17.43 -14.66
C TYR A 257 14.92 -17.16 -16.02
N LYS A 258 15.84 -16.22 -16.09
CA LYS A 258 16.68 -15.99 -17.26
C LYS A 258 17.64 -17.16 -17.52
N GLU A 259 18.35 -17.64 -16.51
CA GLU A 259 19.25 -18.80 -16.59
C GLU A 259 18.51 -20.10 -16.96
N MET A 260 17.28 -20.23 -16.49
CA MET A 260 16.41 -21.37 -16.82
C MET A 260 15.75 -21.24 -18.20
N GLY A 261 15.97 -20.14 -18.93
CA GLY A 261 15.46 -19.91 -20.28
C GLY A 261 13.99 -19.48 -20.33
N SER A 262 13.38 -19.10 -19.21
CA SER A 262 12.01 -18.58 -19.16
C SER A 262 11.94 -17.09 -19.50
N ILE A 263 13.06 -16.38 -19.37
CA ILE A 263 13.28 -15.01 -19.84
C ILE A 263 14.35 -15.06 -20.94
N PRO A 264 14.20 -14.33 -22.07
CA PRO A 264 15.19 -14.33 -23.14
C PRO A 264 16.58 -13.91 -22.65
N ALA A 265 17.62 -14.59 -23.14
CA ALA A 265 18.99 -14.41 -22.67
C ALA A 265 19.59 -13.01 -22.97
N ASP A 266 19.06 -12.32 -23.98
CA ASP A 266 19.46 -10.97 -24.38
C ASP A 266 18.87 -9.86 -23.45
N ARG A 267 17.96 -10.21 -22.56
CA ARG A 267 17.33 -9.23 -21.66
C ARG A 267 18.24 -8.89 -20.50
N ASP A 268 18.31 -7.60 -20.18
CA ASP A 268 19.02 -7.10 -19.01
C ASP A 268 18.10 -7.13 -17.77
N VAL A 269 18.48 -7.92 -16.77
CA VAL A 269 17.71 -8.06 -15.52
C VAL A 269 17.68 -6.75 -14.74
N GLU A 270 18.77 -5.98 -14.72
CA GLU A 270 18.80 -4.69 -14.01
C GLU A 270 17.85 -3.68 -14.67
N ALA A 271 17.80 -3.64 -16.00
CA ALA A 271 16.85 -2.81 -16.72
C ALA A 271 15.39 -3.20 -16.40
N ILE A 272 15.09 -4.51 -16.36
CA ILE A 272 13.77 -5.01 -15.98
C ILE A 272 13.40 -4.58 -14.54
N VAL A 273 14.30 -4.71 -13.59
CA VAL A 273 14.07 -4.33 -12.19
C VAL A 273 13.91 -2.82 -12.06
N ASN A 274 14.68 -2.03 -12.80
CA ASN A 274 14.55 -0.57 -12.81
C ASN A 274 13.21 -0.10 -13.40
N ASP A 275 12.64 -0.83 -14.36
CA ASP A 275 11.28 -0.59 -14.87
C ASP A 275 10.20 -0.82 -13.78
N MET A 276 10.36 -1.83 -12.94
CA MET A 276 9.42 -2.13 -11.85
C MET A 276 9.50 -1.17 -10.66
N LYS A 277 10.69 -0.63 -10.34
CA LYS A 277 10.91 0.19 -9.13
C LYS A 277 9.92 1.34 -8.97
N PRO A 278 9.66 2.19 -9.98
CA PRO A 278 8.72 3.29 -9.84
C PRO A 278 7.29 2.84 -9.51
N TRP A 279 6.95 1.58 -9.82
CA TRP A 279 5.60 1.05 -9.71
C TRP A 279 5.34 0.23 -8.44
N TYR A 280 6.33 -0.48 -7.91
CA TYR A 280 6.10 -1.50 -6.88
C TYR A 280 7.01 -1.40 -5.67
N ASP A 281 8.10 -0.63 -5.76
CA ASP A 281 9.12 -0.48 -4.73
C ASP A 281 8.85 0.69 -3.76
N ASN A 282 9.87 1.06 -3.01
CA ASN A 282 9.99 2.21 -2.12
C ASN A 282 9.29 2.09 -0.76
N TYR A 283 8.87 0.92 -0.35
CA TYR A 283 8.36 0.76 1.00
C TYR A 283 9.51 0.71 2.03
N CYS A 284 9.38 1.53 3.06
CA CYS A 284 10.23 1.58 4.24
C CYS A 284 9.30 1.66 5.46
N PHE A 285 9.43 0.71 6.38
CA PHE A 285 8.50 0.56 7.49
C PHE A 285 9.10 0.95 8.85
N ALA A 286 10.42 1.16 8.93
CA ALA A 286 11.11 1.58 10.14
C ALA A 286 11.91 2.86 9.89
N GLU A 287 11.93 3.78 10.87
CA GLU A 287 12.68 5.04 10.75
C GLU A 287 14.18 4.77 10.59
N GLU A 288 14.74 3.88 11.38
CA GLU A 288 16.17 3.53 11.35
C GLU A 288 16.57 2.81 10.05
N ALA A 289 15.61 2.20 9.35
CA ALA A 289 15.83 1.61 8.03
C ALA A 289 16.02 2.65 6.92
N LEU A 290 15.74 3.94 7.18
CA LEU A 290 16.05 5.02 6.24
C LEU A 290 17.55 5.09 5.89
N ASN A 291 18.42 4.75 6.82
CA ASN A 291 19.87 4.72 6.62
C ASN A 291 20.33 3.52 5.77
N LYS A 292 19.49 2.52 5.59
CA LYS A 292 19.73 1.39 4.68
C LYS A 292 19.32 1.79 3.27
N SER A 293 20.06 1.33 2.27
CA SER A 293 19.70 1.52 0.86
C SER A 293 18.58 0.59 0.39
N VAL A 294 18.16 -0.35 1.24
CA VAL A 294 17.15 -1.35 0.91
C VAL A 294 15.76 -0.75 1.05
N ARG A 295 14.92 -0.99 0.06
CA ARG A 295 13.48 -0.72 0.06
C ARG A 295 12.75 -1.99 -0.37
N MET A 296 11.47 -2.08 0.00
CA MET A 296 10.70 -3.30 -0.21
C MET A 296 9.70 -3.15 -1.34
N PHE A 297 9.67 -4.16 -2.21
CA PHE A 297 8.63 -4.34 -3.22
C PHE A 297 7.43 -5.07 -2.64
N ASN A 298 6.25 -4.77 -3.20
CA ASN A 298 5.07 -5.59 -3.00
C ASN A 298 5.21 -6.92 -3.75
N CYS A 299 5.10 -8.05 -3.04
CA CYS A 299 5.35 -9.38 -3.60
C CYS A 299 4.46 -9.72 -4.79
N ASP A 300 3.15 -9.54 -4.65
CA ASP A 300 2.18 -9.92 -5.69
C ASP A 300 2.39 -9.13 -6.98
N MET A 301 2.76 -7.85 -6.85
CA MET A 301 3.03 -7.01 -8.02
C MET A 301 4.27 -7.49 -8.78
N VAL A 302 5.33 -7.89 -8.07
CA VAL A 302 6.53 -8.46 -8.69
C VAL A 302 6.21 -9.79 -9.38
N LEU A 303 5.43 -10.67 -8.72
CA LEU A 303 5.03 -11.96 -9.30
C LEU A 303 4.10 -11.78 -10.51
N TYR A 304 3.20 -10.79 -10.47
CA TYR A 304 2.37 -10.41 -11.61
C TYR A 304 3.21 -9.95 -12.80
N TYR A 305 4.19 -9.06 -12.56
CA TYR A 305 5.10 -8.59 -13.60
C TYR A 305 5.94 -9.73 -14.19
N LEU A 306 6.54 -10.55 -13.33
CA LEU A 306 7.34 -11.70 -13.74
C LEU A 306 6.53 -12.65 -14.63
N ARG A 307 5.33 -12.99 -14.26
CA ARG A 307 4.45 -13.87 -15.02
C ARG A 307 4.15 -13.30 -16.41
N ASN A 308 3.77 -12.02 -16.48
CA ASN A 308 3.55 -11.35 -17.76
C ASN A 308 4.81 -11.33 -18.61
N TYR A 309 5.98 -11.09 -17.99
CA TYR A 309 7.24 -11.06 -18.71
C TYR A 309 7.62 -12.43 -19.27
N MET A 310 7.36 -13.51 -18.53
CA MET A 310 7.59 -14.88 -19.01
C MET A 310 6.62 -15.26 -20.14
N ASP A 311 5.36 -14.84 -20.05
CA ASP A 311 4.33 -15.18 -21.03
C ASP A 311 4.48 -14.40 -22.35
N TYR A 312 4.92 -13.13 -22.28
CA TYR A 312 4.90 -12.20 -23.44
C TYR A 312 6.28 -11.61 -23.81
N GLY A 313 7.33 -11.87 -23.04
CA GLY A 313 8.68 -11.34 -23.25
C GLY A 313 8.83 -9.83 -23.04
N ARG A 314 7.85 -9.20 -22.40
CA ARG A 314 7.79 -7.76 -22.13
C ARG A 314 7.05 -7.47 -20.83
N SER A 315 7.21 -6.25 -20.31
CA SER A 315 6.43 -5.74 -19.19
C SER A 315 4.91 -5.75 -19.44
N PRO A 316 4.08 -5.86 -18.39
CA PRO A 316 2.63 -5.78 -18.53
C PRO A 316 2.22 -4.41 -19.07
N ARG A 317 1.27 -4.36 -20.00
CA ARG A 317 0.70 -3.10 -20.49
C ARG A 317 0.04 -2.29 -19.37
N GLN A 318 -0.62 -2.99 -18.45
CA GLN A 318 -1.15 -2.38 -17.24
C GLN A 318 -0.25 -2.79 -16.07
N MET A 319 0.48 -1.85 -15.52
CA MET A 319 1.37 -2.09 -14.39
C MET A 319 0.63 -2.43 -13.09
N ILE A 320 -0.68 -2.17 -13.03
CA ILE A 320 -1.54 -2.53 -11.91
C ILE A 320 -2.26 -3.83 -12.23
N ASP A 321 -2.03 -4.86 -11.42
CA ASP A 321 -2.76 -6.11 -11.53
C ASP A 321 -4.26 -5.88 -11.34
N PRO A 322 -5.12 -6.25 -12.32
CA PRO A 322 -6.56 -6.09 -12.22
C PRO A 322 -7.18 -6.77 -10.98
N ASN A 323 -6.58 -7.86 -10.50
CA ASN A 323 -7.03 -8.55 -9.29
C ASN A 323 -6.78 -7.76 -7.99
N THR A 324 -5.93 -6.70 -8.05
CA THR A 324 -5.65 -5.84 -6.91
C THR A 324 -6.60 -4.65 -6.82
N LYS A 325 -7.36 -4.32 -7.87
CA LYS A 325 -8.26 -3.15 -7.90
C LYS A 325 -9.28 -3.12 -6.77
N THR A 326 -9.70 -4.29 -6.27
CA THR A 326 -10.65 -4.38 -5.14
C THR A 326 -10.09 -3.88 -3.81
N ASP A 327 -8.76 -3.84 -3.64
CA ASP A 327 -8.15 -3.31 -2.42
C ASP A 327 -8.23 -1.78 -2.33
N TYR A 328 -8.45 -1.11 -3.45
CA TYR A 328 -8.59 0.36 -3.56
C TYR A 328 -9.88 0.91 -2.94
N GLY A 329 -10.93 0.12 -2.87
CA GLY A 329 -12.18 0.49 -2.20
C GLY A 329 -12.02 0.76 -0.68
N LYS A 330 -10.86 0.40 -0.09
CA LYS A 330 -10.59 0.61 1.34
C LYS A 330 -10.29 2.07 1.67
N MET A 331 -9.58 2.80 0.81
CA MET A 331 -9.36 4.23 1.03
C MET A 331 -10.71 4.96 1.07
N LYS A 332 -11.65 4.61 0.19
CA LYS A 332 -13.03 5.13 0.25
C LYS A 332 -13.72 4.81 1.57
N LYS A 333 -13.60 3.56 2.05
CA LYS A 333 -14.18 3.16 3.35
C LYS A 333 -13.57 3.94 4.50
N LEU A 334 -12.25 4.14 4.52
CA LEU A 334 -11.58 4.95 5.54
C LEU A 334 -12.03 6.41 5.54
N LEU A 335 -12.40 6.95 4.38
CA LEU A 335 -12.93 8.30 4.23
C LEU A 335 -14.41 8.42 4.60
N GLN A 336 -15.18 7.33 4.56
CA GLN A 336 -16.59 7.33 5.02
C GLN A 336 -16.73 7.60 6.52
N PHE A 337 -15.64 7.44 7.30
CA PHE A 337 -15.60 7.86 8.71
C PHE A 337 -15.47 9.38 8.91
N ASP A 338 -15.23 10.13 7.85
CA ASP A 338 -15.14 11.61 7.88
C ASP A 338 -16.53 12.24 7.98
N LYS A 339 -17.21 11.96 9.10
CA LYS A 339 -18.63 12.33 9.29
C LYS A 339 -18.86 13.80 9.62
N LEU A 340 -17.83 14.57 9.99
CA LEU A 340 -18.08 15.86 10.63
C LEU A 340 -17.39 17.07 9.96
N ASP A 341 -16.15 17.00 9.47
CA ASP A 341 -15.41 18.23 9.16
C ASP A 341 -14.60 18.24 7.83
N GLY A 342 -14.58 17.17 7.05
CA GLY A 342 -13.79 17.12 5.81
C GLY A 342 -12.27 17.13 6.01
N GLU A 343 -11.77 16.99 7.25
CA GLU A 343 -10.34 17.04 7.57
C GLU A 343 -9.54 15.93 6.88
N ARG A 344 -10.09 14.71 6.81
CA ARG A 344 -9.44 13.58 6.12
C ARG A 344 -9.34 13.79 4.62
N LYS A 345 -10.36 14.38 4.03
CA LYS A 345 -10.35 14.78 2.61
C LYS A 345 -9.27 15.82 2.35
N GLY A 346 -9.11 16.79 3.25
CA GLY A 346 -8.02 17.75 3.21
C GLY A 346 -6.64 17.09 3.30
N ILE A 347 -6.48 16.07 4.15
CA ILE A 347 -5.23 15.28 4.26
C ILE A 347 -4.95 14.53 2.94
N ILE A 348 -5.94 13.84 2.36
CA ILE A 348 -5.77 13.13 1.07
C ILE A 348 -5.38 14.09 -0.04
N ARG A 349 -6.07 15.24 -0.13
CA ARG A 349 -5.77 16.27 -1.14
C ARG A 349 -4.34 16.77 -0.98
N LYS A 350 -3.93 17.10 0.24
CA LYS A 350 -2.55 17.51 0.54
C LYS A 350 -1.52 16.47 0.15
N ILE A 351 -1.77 15.19 0.47
CA ILE A 351 -0.86 14.09 0.08
C ILE A 351 -0.80 13.95 -1.44
N ALA A 352 -1.94 14.05 -2.13
CA ALA A 352 -1.98 13.96 -3.57
C ALA A 352 -1.21 15.11 -4.25
N GLU A 353 -1.33 16.34 -3.72
CA GLU A 353 -0.68 17.54 -4.24
C GLU A 353 0.83 17.58 -3.92
N GLU A 354 1.21 17.32 -2.66
CA GLU A 354 2.60 17.46 -2.19
C GLU A 354 3.40 16.13 -2.28
N GLY A 355 2.74 15.00 -2.61
CA GLY A 355 3.36 13.68 -2.62
C GLY A 355 3.70 13.12 -1.23
N GLN A 356 3.53 13.91 -0.15
CA GLN A 356 3.92 13.58 1.21
C GLN A 356 3.19 14.41 2.26
N ILE A 357 3.29 13.97 3.52
CA ILE A 357 2.79 14.69 4.70
C ILE A 357 3.75 14.51 5.87
N VAL A 358 3.87 15.53 6.72
CA VAL A 358 4.61 15.42 7.99
C VAL A 358 3.63 15.09 9.10
N ALA A 359 3.78 13.92 9.71
CA ALA A 359 2.89 13.43 10.77
C ALA A 359 3.66 12.63 11.82
N GLN A 360 3.06 12.47 12.99
CA GLN A 360 3.50 11.48 13.96
C GLN A 360 2.93 10.11 13.55
N LEU A 361 3.75 9.07 13.65
CA LEU A 361 3.31 7.70 13.42
C LEU A 361 2.91 7.09 14.77
N GLU A 362 1.64 6.73 14.87
CA GLU A 362 1.15 5.99 16.04
C GLU A 362 1.36 4.49 15.81
N GLU A 363 2.15 3.88 16.67
CA GLU A 363 2.49 2.45 16.56
C GLU A 363 1.36 1.53 16.98
N GLN A 364 0.44 2.04 17.81
CA GLN A 364 -0.74 1.34 18.32
C GLN A 364 -1.82 2.37 18.62
N PHE A 365 -3.03 2.04 18.27
CA PHE A 365 -4.21 2.87 18.62
C PHE A 365 -5.44 2.00 18.79
N SER A 366 -6.33 2.42 19.66
CA SER A 366 -7.63 1.77 19.80
C SER A 366 -8.51 2.11 18.58
N ALA A 367 -9.48 1.25 18.29
CA ALA A 367 -10.43 1.55 17.23
C ALA A 367 -11.26 2.79 17.50
N TYR A 368 -11.44 3.19 18.77
CA TYR A 368 -12.03 4.44 19.17
C TYR A 368 -11.28 5.68 18.66
N GLN A 369 -9.97 5.56 18.46
CA GLN A 369 -9.14 6.64 17.95
C GLN A 369 -9.18 6.72 16.42
N ILE A 370 -9.60 5.66 15.72
CA ILE A 370 -9.65 5.62 14.25
C ILE A 370 -10.38 6.83 13.65
N PRO A 371 -11.52 7.32 14.17
CA PRO A 371 -12.18 8.49 13.60
C PRO A 371 -11.38 9.80 13.69
N LYS A 372 -10.37 9.89 14.56
CA LYS A 372 -9.58 11.10 14.73
C LYS A 372 -8.68 11.36 13.52
N ALA A 373 -8.62 12.62 13.08
CA ALA A 373 -7.82 13.02 11.93
C ALA A 373 -6.32 12.79 12.12
N GLU A 374 -5.82 12.91 13.36
CA GLU A 374 -4.42 12.71 13.70
C GLU A 374 -3.95 11.26 13.45
N ILE A 375 -4.85 10.28 13.61
CA ILE A 375 -4.56 8.84 13.38
C ILE A 375 -4.55 8.50 11.89
N PHE A 376 -5.20 9.30 11.07
CA PHE A 376 -5.41 8.98 9.67
C PHE A 376 -4.11 8.79 8.85
N PRO A 377 -3.04 9.61 9.00
CA PRO A 377 -1.75 9.33 8.36
C PRO A 377 -1.15 7.98 8.76
N SER A 378 -1.29 7.58 10.03
CA SER A 378 -0.84 6.27 10.50
C SER A 378 -1.62 5.13 9.86
N LEU A 379 -2.94 5.27 9.73
CA LEU A 379 -3.76 4.31 8.98
C LEU A 379 -3.31 4.18 7.53
N LEU A 380 -3.11 5.31 6.84
CA LEU A 380 -2.63 5.31 5.45
C LEU A 380 -1.27 4.62 5.32
N PHE A 381 -0.36 4.82 6.28
CA PHE A 381 0.92 4.13 6.32
C PHE A 381 0.76 2.61 6.45
N TYR A 382 0.00 2.12 7.42
CA TYR A 382 -0.19 0.69 7.63
C TYR A 382 -0.96 0.00 6.49
N TYR A 383 -1.84 0.72 5.82
CA TYR A 383 -2.51 0.24 4.60
C TYR A 383 -1.61 0.28 3.35
N GLY A 384 -0.38 0.80 3.47
CA GLY A 384 0.59 0.89 2.36
C GLY A 384 0.32 2.04 1.40
N MET A 385 -0.53 2.99 1.79
CA MET A 385 -0.79 4.21 1.03
C MET A 385 0.32 5.26 1.24
N LEU A 386 1.06 5.16 2.33
CA LEU A 386 2.22 5.98 2.65
C LEU A 386 3.40 5.09 3.07
N THR A 387 4.60 5.62 2.98
CA THR A 387 5.87 5.01 3.42
C THR A 387 6.72 6.07 4.10
N ILE A 388 7.66 5.66 4.94
CA ILE A 388 8.60 6.58 5.58
C ILE A 388 9.63 7.04 4.53
N LYS A 389 9.72 8.35 4.32
CA LYS A 389 10.69 9.00 3.40
C LYS A 389 11.80 9.76 4.13
N GLY A 390 11.55 10.17 5.37
CA GLY A 390 12.50 10.96 6.15
C GLY A 390 11.93 11.35 7.50
N THR A 391 12.65 12.24 8.18
CA THR A 391 12.28 12.78 9.48
C THR A 391 12.26 14.30 9.47
N ARG A 392 11.41 14.90 10.30
CA ARG A 392 11.37 16.34 10.54
C ARG A 392 11.15 16.60 12.04
N GLY A 393 12.24 16.80 12.78
CA GLY A 393 12.20 16.87 14.24
C GLY A 393 11.75 15.53 14.83
N SER A 394 10.69 15.54 15.63
CA SER A 394 10.10 14.34 16.23
C SER A 394 9.01 13.68 15.36
N LYS A 395 8.78 14.18 14.14
CA LYS A 395 7.75 13.67 13.22
C LYS A 395 8.40 13.02 12.00
N LEU A 396 7.67 12.10 11.38
CA LEU A 396 8.08 11.46 10.15
C LEU A 396 7.56 12.22 8.92
N ILE A 397 8.35 12.19 7.86
CA ILE A 397 7.90 12.55 6.51
C ILE A 397 7.36 11.26 5.89
N LEU A 398 6.04 11.20 5.75
CA LEU A 398 5.33 10.08 5.14
C LEU A 398 4.96 10.45 3.70
N GLY A 399 5.48 9.70 2.73
CA GLY A 399 5.26 9.99 1.31
C GLY A 399 4.61 8.85 0.55
N ILE A 400 4.09 9.16 -0.63
CA ILE A 400 3.55 8.15 -1.55
C ILE A 400 4.69 7.21 -1.97
N PRO A 401 4.56 5.89 -1.79
CA PRO A 401 5.67 4.97 -2.09
C PRO A 401 5.99 4.89 -3.58
N ASN A 402 4.99 4.76 -4.45
CA ASN A 402 5.17 4.47 -5.86
C ASN A 402 3.99 4.91 -6.73
N ASN A 403 4.13 4.75 -8.04
CA ASN A 403 3.12 5.17 -9.03
C ASN A 403 1.81 4.38 -8.92
N ASN A 404 1.86 3.12 -8.50
CA ASN A 404 0.65 2.34 -8.26
C ASN A 404 -0.22 3.00 -7.18
N VAL A 405 0.36 3.36 -6.04
CA VAL A 405 -0.34 4.06 -4.96
C VAL A 405 -0.72 5.47 -5.37
N ARG A 406 0.13 6.16 -6.13
CA ARG A 406 -0.15 7.52 -6.64
C ARG A 406 -1.40 7.54 -7.51
N LYS A 407 -1.54 6.59 -8.45
CA LYS A 407 -2.77 6.47 -9.27
C LYS A 407 -4.04 6.28 -8.42
N GLN A 408 -3.95 5.70 -7.22
CA GLN A 408 -5.10 5.57 -6.32
C GLN A 408 -5.53 6.89 -5.69
N TYR A 409 -4.57 7.72 -5.25
CA TYR A 409 -4.88 9.07 -4.76
C TYR A 409 -5.56 9.92 -5.83
N TYR A 410 -5.06 9.82 -7.06
CA TYR A 410 -5.62 10.59 -8.18
C TYR A 410 -6.99 10.08 -8.61
N GLY A 411 -7.19 8.76 -8.64
CA GLY A 411 -8.50 8.17 -8.91
C GLY A 411 -9.55 8.58 -7.86
N TYR A 412 -9.15 8.74 -6.60
CA TYR A 412 -10.04 9.27 -5.57
C TYR A 412 -10.40 10.75 -5.84
N LEU A 413 -9.44 11.60 -6.20
CA LEU A 413 -9.70 12.99 -6.55
C LEU A 413 -10.60 13.11 -7.79
N GLU A 414 -10.36 12.28 -8.82
CA GLU A 414 -11.19 12.24 -10.02
C GLU A 414 -12.65 11.95 -9.66
N GLU A 415 -12.90 10.94 -8.82
CA GLU A 415 -14.27 10.63 -8.39
C GLU A 415 -14.93 11.78 -7.60
N GLU A 416 -14.18 12.51 -6.76
CA GLU A 416 -14.70 13.70 -6.10
C GLU A 416 -15.11 14.80 -7.11
N TYR A 417 -14.32 14.98 -8.17
CA TYR A 417 -14.64 15.94 -9.23
C TYR A 417 -15.81 15.45 -10.09
N GLN A 418 -15.84 14.17 -10.47
CA GLN A 418 -16.96 13.57 -11.21
C GLN A 418 -18.30 13.67 -10.47
N ALA A 419 -18.27 13.56 -9.13
CA ALA A 419 -19.47 13.75 -8.29
C ALA A 419 -20.02 15.20 -8.34
N LYS A 420 -19.17 16.18 -8.66
CA LYS A 420 -19.56 17.60 -8.80
C LYS A 420 -20.06 17.91 -10.21
N SER A 421 -19.40 17.40 -11.22
CA SER A 421 -19.77 17.61 -12.64
C SER A 421 -19.20 16.49 -13.50
N TYR A 422 -20.01 15.98 -14.42
CA TYR A 422 -19.58 14.95 -15.35
C TYR A 422 -18.50 15.46 -16.31
N VAL A 423 -17.42 14.72 -16.40
CA VAL A 423 -16.34 14.90 -17.39
C VAL A 423 -16.25 13.62 -18.23
N ASP A 424 -16.32 13.76 -19.55
CA ASP A 424 -16.19 12.64 -20.47
C ASP A 424 -14.73 12.16 -20.54
N THR A 425 -14.42 11.14 -19.74
CA THR A 425 -13.08 10.56 -19.64
C THR A 425 -12.69 9.76 -20.88
N ASN A 426 -13.66 9.23 -21.65
CA ASN A 426 -13.35 8.52 -22.90
C ASN A 426 -12.80 9.49 -23.94
N ARG A 427 -13.47 10.64 -24.11
CA ARG A 427 -12.99 11.70 -24.99
C ARG A 427 -11.61 12.22 -24.58
N LEU A 428 -11.37 12.32 -23.28
CA LEU A 428 -10.07 12.72 -22.75
C LEU A 428 -8.97 11.70 -23.10
N THR A 429 -9.28 10.42 -23.11
CA THR A 429 -8.35 9.37 -23.52
C THR A 429 -7.94 9.49 -24.98
N ASP A 430 -8.89 9.86 -25.88
CA ASP A 430 -8.58 10.11 -27.29
C ASP A 430 -7.62 11.29 -27.42
N TYR A 431 -7.84 12.38 -26.71
CA TYR A 431 -6.92 13.52 -26.70
C TYR A 431 -5.52 13.17 -26.19
N TYR A 432 -5.39 12.28 -25.21
CA TYR A 432 -4.07 11.82 -24.77
C TYR A 432 -3.34 11.00 -25.85
N TYR A 433 -4.06 10.24 -26.65
CA TYR A 433 -3.47 9.59 -27.82
C TYR A 433 -2.92 10.61 -28.81
N ASP A 434 -3.72 11.63 -29.16
CA ASP A 434 -3.32 12.71 -30.09
C ASP A 434 -2.11 13.48 -29.55
N MET A 435 -2.08 13.77 -28.25
CA MET A 435 -0.92 14.38 -27.58
C MET A 435 0.32 13.48 -27.70
N ALA A 436 0.18 12.17 -27.47
CA ALA A 436 1.33 11.26 -27.42
C ALA A 436 1.97 11.00 -28.79
N TYR A 437 1.17 10.91 -29.85
CA TYR A 437 1.63 10.48 -31.17
C TYR A 437 1.60 11.56 -32.23
N GLU A 438 0.66 12.51 -32.16
CA GLU A 438 0.48 13.53 -33.18
C GLU A 438 0.97 14.93 -32.72
N GLY A 439 1.24 15.10 -31.42
CA GLY A 439 1.61 16.40 -30.84
C GLY A 439 0.45 17.41 -30.78
N VAL A 440 -0.80 16.93 -30.96
CA VAL A 440 -2.01 17.78 -30.90
C VAL A 440 -2.46 17.88 -29.44
N TRP A 441 -2.08 18.95 -28.78
CA TRP A 441 -2.27 19.13 -27.34
C TRP A 441 -3.39 20.11 -26.98
N GLU A 442 -3.66 21.11 -27.84
CA GLU A 442 -4.48 22.27 -27.48
C GLU A 442 -5.92 21.89 -27.17
N GLU A 443 -6.53 20.98 -27.96
CA GLU A 443 -7.91 20.56 -27.76
C GLU A 443 -8.09 19.81 -26.43
N GLY A 444 -7.17 18.92 -26.08
CA GLY A 444 -7.19 18.19 -24.84
C GLY A 444 -7.05 19.08 -23.59
N LEU A 445 -6.09 20.00 -23.62
CA LEU A 445 -5.88 20.94 -22.51
C LEU A 445 -7.01 21.95 -22.36
N ARG A 446 -7.59 22.44 -23.46
CA ARG A 446 -8.80 23.28 -23.43
C ARG A 446 -10.00 22.52 -22.90
N PHE A 447 -10.19 21.28 -23.30
CA PHE A 447 -11.25 20.42 -22.76
C PHE A 447 -11.14 20.28 -21.25
N MET A 448 -9.93 20.07 -20.73
CA MET A 448 -9.69 20.01 -19.27
C MET A 448 -9.98 21.35 -18.58
N ALA A 449 -9.56 22.46 -19.16
CA ALA A 449 -9.83 23.78 -18.62
C ALA A 449 -11.34 24.10 -18.56
N ASP A 450 -12.09 23.75 -19.61
CA ASP A 450 -13.56 23.90 -19.64
C ASP A 450 -14.25 23.01 -18.61
N ALA A 451 -13.75 21.79 -18.40
CA ALA A 451 -14.25 20.89 -17.36
C ALA A 451 -13.97 21.46 -15.96
N TYR A 452 -12.77 22.02 -15.73
CA TYR A 452 -12.44 22.69 -14.48
C TYR A 452 -13.38 23.87 -14.20
N ALA A 453 -13.64 24.71 -15.19
CA ALA A 453 -14.55 25.84 -15.05
C ALA A 453 -15.97 25.41 -14.61
N LYS A 454 -16.46 24.29 -15.15
CA LYS A 454 -17.78 23.72 -14.77
C LYS A 454 -17.81 23.18 -13.33
N VAL A 455 -16.74 22.51 -12.91
CA VAL A 455 -16.62 21.95 -11.54
C VAL A 455 -16.48 23.04 -10.49
N SER A 456 -15.75 24.14 -10.80
CA SER A 456 -15.41 25.20 -9.86
C SER A 456 -16.51 26.25 -9.69
N SER A 457 -17.45 26.39 -10.64
CA SER A 457 -18.48 27.43 -10.65
C SER A 457 -19.54 27.28 -9.54
N VAL A 458 -19.57 26.17 -8.81
CA VAL A 458 -20.75 25.81 -8.01
C VAL A 458 -20.65 26.18 -6.54
N ARG A 459 -19.54 26.43 -5.88
CA ARG A 459 -19.48 26.89 -4.46
C ARG A 459 -18.09 27.12 -3.83
N ASP A 460 -17.01 26.78 -4.45
CA ASP A 460 -15.71 26.92 -3.80
C ASP A 460 -15.12 28.31 -4.12
N GLY A 461 -15.35 29.28 -3.25
CA GLY A 461 -14.78 30.64 -3.34
C GLY A 461 -13.26 30.70 -3.21
N ILE A 462 -12.55 29.65 -3.61
CA ILE A 462 -11.10 29.55 -3.56
C ILE A 462 -10.57 29.49 -4.98
N GLU A 463 -10.36 30.66 -5.56
CA GLU A 463 -9.56 30.88 -6.78
C GLU A 463 -8.08 30.63 -6.39
N SER A 464 -7.64 29.37 -6.34
CA SER A 464 -6.26 29.05 -6.00
C SER A 464 -5.62 28.13 -7.03
N GLU A 465 -4.36 28.40 -7.30
CA GLU A 465 -3.50 27.58 -8.16
C GLU A 465 -3.49 26.10 -7.72
N ARG A 466 -3.50 25.83 -6.40
CA ARG A 466 -3.55 24.48 -5.85
C ARG A 466 -4.79 23.68 -6.24
N ASN A 467 -5.96 24.33 -6.29
CA ASN A 467 -7.19 23.66 -6.71
C ASN A 467 -7.15 23.27 -8.20
N LEU A 468 -6.59 24.16 -9.02
CA LEU A 468 -6.37 23.91 -10.45
C LEU A 468 -5.36 22.76 -10.63
N GLN A 469 -4.23 22.81 -9.94
CA GLN A 469 -3.21 21.74 -9.96
C GLN A 469 -3.81 20.40 -9.55
N GLY A 470 -4.60 20.33 -8.46
CA GLY A 470 -5.27 19.12 -8.02
C GLY A 470 -6.22 18.52 -9.05
N PHE A 471 -6.98 19.37 -9.75
CA PHE A 471 -7.85 18.94 -10.84
C PHE A 471 -7.04 18.40 -12.03
N PHE A 472 -6.05 19.14 -12.52
CA PHE A 472 -5.20 18.70 -13.62
C PHE A 472 -4.45 17.42 -13.26
N MET A 473 -3.97 17.29 -12.02
CA MET A 473 -3.31 16.10 -11.52
C MET A 473 -4.22 14.85 -11.61
N ALA A 474 -5.48 14.97 -11.17
CA ALA A 474 -6.44 13.87 -11.22
C ALA A 474 -6.68 13.40 -12.66
N TYR A 475 -6.91 14.32 -13.58
CA TYR A 475 -7.26 13.97 -14.97
C TYR A 475 -6.05 13.63 -15.83
N LEU A 476 -4.90 14.30 -15.69
CA LEU A 476 -3.67 13.95 -16.41
C LEU A 476 -3.17 12.52 -16.06
N ASN A 477 -3.52 11.98 -14.91
CA ASN A 477 -3.16 10.60 -14.54
C ASN A 477 -4.12 9.53 -15.06
N LEU A 478 -5.18 9.89 -15.77
CA LEU A 478 -6.04 8.93 -16.47
C LEU A 478 -5.40 8.39 -17.75
N ASN A 479 -4.34 9.06 -18.24
CA ASN A 479 -3.59 8.58 -19.40
C ASN A 479 -2.69 7.40 -19.03
N ASP A 480 -2.38 6.57 -20.03
CA ASP A 480 -1.41 5.48 -19.92
C ASP A 480 -0.08 5.79 -20.61
N TYR A 481 0.00 6.88 -21.42
CA TYR A 481 1.16 7.21 -22.26
C TYR A 481 2.26 7.95 -21.51
N TYR A 482 1.91 8.58 -20.39
CA TYR A 482 2.81 9.42 -19.62
C TYR A 482 2.83 9.05 -18.13
N ILE A 483 4.02 9.17 -17.56
CA ILE A 483 4.20 9.23 -16.11
C ILE A 483 4.12 10.73 -15.75
N THR A 484 3.05 11.16 -15.11
CA THR A 484 2.88 12.55 -14.69
C THR A 484 3.75 12.82 -13.47
N ALA A 485 4.73 13.70 -13.60
CA ALA A 485 5.58 14.15 -12.50
C ALA A 485 5.16 15.56 -12.08
N PRO A 486 4.39 15.73 -10.99
CA PRO A 486 4.07 17.03 -10.44
C PRO A 486 5.26 17.60 -9.68
N GLU A 487 5.38 18.92 -9.66
CA GLU A 487 6.42 19.65 -8.91
C GLU A 487 7.85 19.07 -9.10
N LEU A 488 8.18 18.73 -10.35
CA LEU A 488 9.54 18.27 -10.65
C LEU A 488 10.52 19.43 -10.52
N GLU A 489 11.55 19.25 -9.69
CA GLU A 489 12.62 20.22 -9.53
C GLU A 489 13.50 20.29 -10.79
N LEU A 490 13.54 21.46 -11.41
CA LEU A 490 14.27 21.78 -12.64
C LEU A 490 14.98 23.12 -12.49
N ASN A 491 16.32 23.17 -12.59
CA ASN A 491 17.11 24.40 -12.55
C ASN A 491 16.70 25.39 -11.44
N HIS A 492 16.69 24.92 -10.19
CA HIS A 492 16.34 25.73 -9.01
C HIS A 492 14.90 26.25 -8.97
N GLY A 493 13.97 25.54 -9.61
CA GLY A 493 12.53 25.79 -9.53
C GLY A 493 11.76 24.51 -9.74
N TYR A 494 10.44 24.59 -9.60
CA TYR A 494 9.54 23.44 -9.77
C TYR A 494 8.58 23.74 -10.92
N CYS A 495 8.47 22.85 -11.92
CA CYS A 495 7.42 22.93 -12.91
C CYS A 495 6.13 22.31 -12.36
N ASP A 496 4.97 22.84 -12.75
CA ASP A 496 3.70 22.29 -12.26
C ASP A 496 3.51 20.83 -12.67
N PHE A 497 3.72 20.53 -13.95
CA PHE A 497 3.67 19.15 -14.46
C PHE A 497 4.71 18.90 -15.54
N PHE A 498 5.35 17.75 -15.46
CA PHE A 498 6.06 17.17 -16.57
C PHE A 498 5.39 15.84 -16.95
N LEU A 499 4.88 15.75 -18.19
CA LEU A 499 4.37 14.53 -18.77
C LEU A 499 5.54 13.77 -19.40
N LEU A 500 6.09 12.86 -18.63
CA LEU A 500 7.22 12.01 -19.01
C LEU A 500 6.72 10.86 -19.88
N PRO A 501 7.24 10.64 -21.08
CA PRO A 501 6.82 9.52 -21.90
C PRO A 501 7.15 8.18 -21.24
N ASP A 502 6.19 7.29 -21.22
CA ASP A 502 6.39 5.92 -20.74
C ASP A 502 6.89 5.03 -21.90
N TYR A 503 8.16 5.16 -22.24
CA TYR A 503 8.75 4.43 -23.36
C TYR A 503 8.80 2.93 -23.22
N THR A 504 8.75 2.44 -21.99
CA THR A 504 8.77 0.99 -21.76
C THR A 504 7.50 0.34 -22.31
N HIS A 505 6.38 1.07 -22.25
CA HIS A 505 5.07 0.54 -22.63
C HIS A 505 4.53 1.14 -23.91
N TYR A 506 4.89 2.39 -24.24
CA TYR A 506 4.36 3.16 -25.36
C TYR A 506 5.46 3.93 -26.08
N ALA A 507 5.43 3.92 -27.40
CA ALA A 507 6.38 4.67 -28.23
C ALA A 507 5.87 6.12 -28.44
N SER A 508 5.59 6.84 -27.36
CA SER A 508 5.17 8.25 -27.43
C SER A 508 6.23 9.10 -28.10
N GLN A 509 5.81 10.04 -28.97
CA GLN A 509 6.71 10.88 -29.75
C GLN A 509 6.88 12.29 -29.17
N HIS A 510 6.00 12.66 -28.23
CA HIS A 510 5.90 13.98 -27.65
C HIS A 510 5.94 13.93 -26.12
N SER A 511 6.53 14.94 -25.49
CA SER A 511 6.56 15.14 -24.03
C SER A 511 6.19 16.59 -23.73
N TYR A 512 5.73 16.87 -22.49
CA TYR A 512 5.13 18.17 -22.18
C TYR A 512 5.60 18.68 -20.83
N ILE A 513 6.02 19.95 -20.77
CA ILE A 513 6.09 20.74 -19.54
C ILE A 513 4.87 21.66 -19.54
N LEU A 514 4.06 21.57 -18.50
CA LEU A 514 2.88 22.43 -18.31
C LEU A 514 3.12 23.34 -17.12
N GLU A 515 2.85 24.62 -17.30
CA GLU A 515 2.91 25.67 -16.28
C GLU A 515 1.54 26.31 -16.14
N LEU A 516 0.95 26.20 -14.95
CA LEU A 516 -0.36 26.75 -14.64
C LEU A 516 -0.23 28.06 -13.86
N LYS A 517 -0.94 29.09 -14.26
CA LYS A 517 -0.97 30.37 -13.57
C LYS A 517 -2.40 30.80 -13.30
N VAL A 518 -2.67 31.20 -12.07
CA VAL A 518 -4.00 31.64 -11.64
C VAL A 518 -3.90 33.03 -11.02
N LEU A 519 -4.77 33.91 -11.43
CA LEU A 519 -5.06 35.17 -10.73
C LEU A 519 -6.55 35.27 -10.49
N SER A 520 -6.93 35.81 -9.34
CA SER A 520 -8.34 36.14 -9.10
C SER A 520 -8.86 37.09 -10.17
N ARG A 521 -10.16 37.12 -10.40
CA ARG A 521 -10.77 38.00 -11.40
C ARG A 521 -10.41 39.46 -11.19
N LYS A 522 -10.24 39.90 -9.93
CA LYS A 522 -9.84 41.26 -9.58
C LYS A 522 -8.37 41.51 -9.88
N GLU A 523 -7.50 40.61 -9.49
CA GLU A 523 -6.06 40.75 -9.68
C GLU A 523 -5.64 40.65 -11.14
N PHE A 524 -6.39 39.91 -11.96
CA PHE A 524 -6.07 39.70 -13.37
C PHE A 524 -6.02 41.01 -14.16
N ASP A 525 -6.93 41.94 -13.86
CA ASP A 525 -7.03 43.25 -14.53
C ASP A 525 -6.38 44.37 -13.71
N GLU A 526 -5.73 44.08 -12.59
CA GLU A 526 -5.04 45.06 -11.73
C GLU A 526 -3.81 45.64 -12.44
N GLU A 527 -3.72 46.98 -12.50
CA GLU A 527 -2.55 47.68 -13.02
C GLU A 527 -1.48 47.83 -11.93
N LEU A 528 -0.24 47.49 -12.29
CA LEU A 528 0.92 47.61 -11.40
C LEU A 528 1.44 49.07 -11.46
N LYS A 529 1.57 49.72 -10.29
CA LYS A 529 1.99 51.15 -10.22
C LYS A 529 3.44 51.36 -10.60
N ASP A 530 4.28 50.38 -10.38
CA ASP A 530 5.75 50.48 -10.50
C ASP A 530 6.33 49.73 -11.72
N VAL A 531 5.48 49.15 -12.57
CA VAL A 531 5.91 48.38 -13.76
C VAL A 531 5.22 48.95 -15.00
N LEU A 532 6.02 49.52 -15.88
CA LEU A 532 5.55 50.09 -17.13
C LEU A 532 5.90 49.22 -18.33
N LYS A 533 5.05 49.24 -19.36
CA LYS A 533 5.33 48.65 -20.67
C LYS A 533 6.32 49.52 -21.44
N GLU A 534 6.82 49.02 -22.58
CA GLU A 534 7.71 49.76 -23.46
C GLU A 534 7.09 51.09 -23.97
N ASP A 535 5.76 51.14 -24.08
CA ASP A 535 5.01 52.34 -24.50
C ASP A 535 4.71 53.33 -23.36
N GLY A 536 5.18 53.03 -22.12
CA GLY A 536 4.99 53.83 -20.92
C GLY A 536 3.65 53.67 -20.23
N SER A 537 2.76 52.78 -20.71
CA SER A 537 1.50 52.47 -20.04
C SER A 537 1.73 51.51 -18.86
N PRO A 538 0.87 51.56 -17.81
CA PRO A 538 0.95 50.59 -16.71
C PRO A 538 0.79 49.13 -17.20
N MET A 539 1.62 48.23 -16.68
CA MET A 539 1.51 46.79 -16.98
C MET A 539 0.46 46.17 -16.07
N LYS A 540 -0.40 45.31 -16.63
CA LYS A 540 -1.33 44.51 -15.81
C LYS A 540 -0.60 43.39 -15.07
N LYS A 541 -1.10 43.01 -13.90
CA LYS A 541 -0.58 41.89 -13.10
C LYS A 541 -0.59 40.57 -13.88
N SER A 542 -1.62 40.35 -14.71
CA SER A 542 -1.69 39.17 -15.60
C SER A 542 -0.58 39.16 -16.66
N GLU A 543 -0.25 40.30 -17.23
CA GLU A 543 0.83 40.42 -18.23
C GLU A 543 2.20 40.17 -17.59
N LYS A 544 2.44 40.72 -16.40
CA LYS A 544 3.66 40.47 -15.62
C LYS A 544 3.80 39.00 -15.28
N GLN A 545 2.75 38.37 -14.74
CA GLN A 545 2.74 36.93 -14.40
C GLN A 545 3.02 36.07 -15.65
N TRP A 546 2.46 36.44 -16.81
CA TRP A 546 2.72 35.72 -18.05
C TRP A 546 4.19 35.77 -18.47
N LEU A 547 4.80 36.96 -18.44
CA LEU A 547 6.22 37.13 -18.79
C LEU A 547 7.12 36.36 -17.85
N ASP A 548 6.83 36.39 -16.54
CA ASP A 548 7.56 35.62 -15.55
C ASP A 548 7.44 34.11 -15.80
N ALA A 549 6.25 33.64 -16.20
CA ALA A 549 6.01 32.22 -16.53
C ALA A 549 6.75 31.79 -17.81
N VAL A 550 6.85 32.68 -18.84
CA VAL A 550 7.64 32.41 -20.05
C VAL A 550 9.13 32.25 -19.72
N GLU A 551 9.67 33.14 -18.90
CA GLU A 551 11.07 33.00 -18.43
C GLU A 551 11.28 31.72 -17.63
N GLN A 552 10.32 31.40 -16.76
CA GLN A 552 10.35 30.22 -15.90
C GLN A 552 10.35 28.92 -16.70
N ILE A 553 9.43 28.76 -17.67
CA ILE A 553 9.31 27.51 -18.45
C ILE A 553 10.52 27.28 -19.38
N ARG A 554 11.10 28.35 -19.94
CA ARG A 554 12.34 28.30 -20.74
C ARG A 554 13.50 27.80 -19.87
N ARG A 555 13.69 28.38 -18.70
CA ARG A 555 14.71 27.94 -17.74
C ARG A 555 14.56 26.46 -17.35
N TYR A 556 13.33 25.97 -17.21
CA TYR A 556 13.08 24.55 -16.91
C TYR A 556 13.46 23.66 -18.09
N ALA A 557 13.05 24.01 -19.30
CA ALA A 557 13.34 23.24 -20.50
C ALA A 557 14.86 23.09 -20.77
N ASP A 558 15.66 24.09 -20.40
CA ASP A 558 17.12 24.08 -20.53
C ASP A 558 17.83 23.23 -19.48
N ALA A 559 17.11 22.63 -18.53
CA ALA A 559 17.73 21.78 -17.53
C ALA A 559 18.30 20.48 -18.14
N PRO A 560 19.57 20.12 -17.88
CA PRO A 560 20.16 18.87 -18.40
C PRO A 560 19.35 17.61 -18.08
N ARG A 561 18.62 17.65 -16.97
CA ARG A 561 17.73 16.56 -16.54
C ARG A 561 16.55 16.36 -17.48
N VAL A 562 16.05 17.45 -18.10
CA VAL A 562 14.93 17.37 -19.05
C VAL A 562 15.35 16.62 -20.31
N GLU A 563 16.54 16.87 -20.81
CA GLU A 563 17.07 16.15 -22.00
C GLU A 563 17.16 14.64 -21.76
N ALA A 564 17.61 14.26 -20.57
CA ALA A 564 17.67 12.84 -20.19
C ALA A 564 16.26 12.22 -20.02
N LEU A 565 15.32 12.97 -19.47
CA LEU A 565 13.97 12.49 -19.17
C LEU A 565 13.07 12.41 -20.40
N ARG A 566 13.19 13.35 -21.37
CA ARG A 566 12.40 13.32 -22.59
C ARG A 566 12.81 12.23 -23.59
N GLN A 567 13.98 11.64 -23.43
CA GLN A 567 14.48 10.48 -24.19
C GLN A 567 14.33 10.61 -25.71
N GLY A 568 14.55 11.80 -26.24
CA GLY A 568 14.50 12.07 -27.69
C GLY A 568 13.13 12.43 -28.26
N THR A 569 12.07 12.56 -27.43
CA THR A 569 10.77 13.08 -27.88
C THR A 569 10.83 14.58 -28.20
N THR A 570 9.84 15.05 -28.96
CA THR A 570 9.59 16.49 -29.11
C THR A 570 9.03 17.05 -27.81
N LEU A 571 9.73 18.02 -27.22
CA LEU A 571 9.29 18.67 -25.98
C LEU A 571 8.42 19.87 -26.29
N HIS A 572 7.21 19.87 -25.75
CA HIS A 572 6.28 21.00 -25.78
C HIS A 572 6.30 21.75 -24.45
N LYS A 573 6.38 23.08 -24.50
CA LYS A 573 6.42 24.00 -23.34
C LYS A 573 5.15 24.82 -23.34
N ILE A 574 4.18 24.48 -22.49
CA ILE A 574 2.84 25.06 -22.54
C ILE A 574 2.55 25.84 -21.26
N ILE A 575 2.11 27.06 -21.39
CA ILE A 575 1.63 27.89 -20.29
C ILE A 575 0.12 28.05 -20.42
N MET A 576 -0.58 27.81 -19.30
CA MET A 576 -2.03 28.03 -19.18
C MET A 576 -2.28 29.06 -18.08
N GLN A 577 -2.87 30.21 -18.44
CA GLN A 577 -3.20 31.27 -17.50
C GLN A 577 -4.71 31.38 -17.31
N PHE A 578 -5.13 31.39 -16.05
CA PHE A 578 -6.53 31.42 -15.64
C PHE A 578 -6.89 32.74 -14.97
N LYS A 579 -8.09 33.25 -15.30
CA LYS A 579 -8.76 34.33 -14.61
C LYS A 579 -9.83 33.75 -13.70
N GLY A 580 -9.52 33.58 -12.41
CA GLY A 580 -10.32 32.77 -11.54
C GLY A 580 -10.29 31.29 -11.98
N TRP A 581 -11.43 30.75 -12.39
CA TRP A 581 -11.55 29.38 -12.90
C TRP A 581 -11.65 29.28 -14.44
N GLU A 582 -11.65 30.42 -15.17
CA GLU A 582 -11.77 30.44 -16.62
C GLU A 582 -10.39 30.55 -17.29
N LEU A 583 -10.15 29.73 -18.31
CA LEU A 583 -8.92 29.81 -19.10
C LEU A 583 -8.90 31.13 -19.89
N ALA A 584 -7.96 32.01 -19.56
CA ALA A 584 -7.79 33.29 -20.22
C ALA A 584 -6.80 33.23 -21.38
N ARG A 585 -5.72 32.43 -21.22
CA ARG A 585 -4.67 32.30 -22.22
C ARG A 585 -4.02 30.93 -22.16
N ILE A 586 -3.72 30.35 -23.33
CA ILE A 586 -2.93 29.12 -23.46
C ILE A 586 -2.03 29.27 -24.70
N GLU A 587 -0.74 29.03 -24.53
CA GLU A 587 0.23 29.10 -25.63
C GLU A 587 1.38 28.12 -25.40
N GLU A 588 1.91 27.63 -26.52
CA GLU A 588 3.20 26.94 -26.56
C GLU A 588 4.33 27.96 -26.72
N ILE A 589 5.37 27.80 -25.90
CA ILE A 589 6.53 28.72 -25.85
C ILE A 589 7.70 28.08 -26.62
N GLU A 590 8.24 28.83 -27.57
CA GLU A 590 9.41 28.45 -28.38
C GLU A 590 10.70 28.26 -27.55
#